data_f130fff2db59ff8b69a6b47c68835151
#
_entry.id   f130fff2db59ff8b69a6b47c68835151
#
_cell.length_a   1.000
_cell.length_b   1.000
_cell.length_c   1.000
_cell.angle_alpha   90.00
_cell.angle_beta   90.00
_cell.angle_gamma   90.00
#
_symmetry.space_group_name_H-M   'P 1'
#
loop_
_entity.id
_entity.type
_entity.pdbx_description
1 polymer ?
#
loop_
_entity_poly.entity_id
_entity_poly.type
_entity_poly.pdbx_seq_one_letter_code
_entity_poly.pdbx_strand_id
1 'polypeptide(L)'
;MLYWLLKKWIPPEDRKRVVGNLVTLRMQLDEEVPAKNTEADLLLATWNIRDLGKTNRRGFGERLPETYFYIAEVLSRFDFIAVQEVNELDEWEKITKILGPAWEWIATDVTDPALGGNGERLTYLYDTRKVLFRNIAGEIVLPAKLLISSSVQPSAKDKDTEAVTVDDKPIGRQFRRTPYTALFQSAWFKFEICTVHIYYGDESGAKLEERIEEIKRIADYFGKRAEKSLEDGRSLILLGDFNIVGRDHKTMKALLEAGFEVPKALREAPATNVEKDKFFDQIAFRTRPGDLAYLESAGAGAAARAGAVDIFKRLFTAEKFEDYKAAVEATSNAAHNEDMEAYYLDWRTYQFSDHSPLWVRLQVNDSESYLQDLAAG
;
A
#
# COMPACT_ATOMS: atom_id res chain seq x y z
N MET A 1 -14.09 -8.83 12.89
CA MET A 1 -12.79 -9.05 13.57
C MET A 1 -12.94 -9.99 14.77
N LEU A 2 -11.91 -10.77 15.07
CA LEU A 2 -11.93 -11.78 16.14
C LEU A 2 -11.28 -11.23 17.44
N TYR A 3 -11.91 -10.22 18.06
CA TYR A 3 -11.40 -9.58 19.29
C TYR A 3 -11.21 -10.51 20.49
N TRP A 4 -11.86 -11.69 20.50
CA TRP A 4 -11.62 -12.68 21.55
C TRP A 4 -10.15 -13.13 21.62
N LEU A 5 -9.36 -12.99 20.53
CA LEU A 5 -7.92 -13.26 20.49
C LEU A 5 -7.13 -12.32 21.42
N LEU A 6 -7.65 -11.15 21.78
CA LEU A 6 -7.03 -10.28 22.78
C LEU A 6 -6.80 -11.01 24.13
N LYS A 7 -7.76 -11.86 24.53
CA LYS A 7 -7.60 -12.66 25.75
C LYS A 7 -6.49 -13.71 25.65
N LYS A 8 -6.16 -14.13 24.44
CA LYS A 8 -5.15 -15.16 24.18
C LYS A 8 -3.75 -14.57 23.96
N TRP A 9 -3.67 -13.42 23.27
CA TRP A 9 -2.39 -12.90 22.78
C TRP A 9 -1.86 -11.72 23.61
N ILE A 10 -2.73 -11.03 24.36
CA ILE A 10 -2.33 -9.89 25.18
C ILE A 10 -2.27 -10.30 26.66
N PRO A 11 -1.13 -10.06 27.34
CA PRO A 11 -1.00 -10.30 28.77
C PRO A 11 -2.10 -9.59 29.59
N PRO A 12 -2.59 -10.19 30.68
CA PRO A 12 -3.66 -9.60 31.47
C PRO A 12 -3.42 -8.15 31.91
N GLU A 13 -2.18 -7.83 32.29
CA GLU A 13 -1.71 -6.51 32.73
C GLU A 13 -1.82 -5.45 31.64
N ASP A 14 -1.57 -5.80 30.37
CA ASP A 14 -1.62 -4.87 29.24
C ASP A 14 -3.03 -4.70 28.65
N ARG A 15 -3.97 -5.62 28.91
CA ARG A 15 -5.27 -5.64 28.23
C ARG A 15 -6.05 -4.35 28.35
N LYS A 16 -6.02 -3.73 29.54
CA LYS A 16 -6.74 -2.46 29.75
C LYS A 16 -6.20 -1.36 28.85
N ARG A 17 -4.88 -1.21 28.75
CA ARG A 17 -4.19 -0.25 27.89
C ARG A 17 -4.50 -0.53 26.43
N VAL A 18 -4.30 -1.77 26.00
CA VAL A 18 -4.49 -2.19 24.59
C VAL A 18 -5.94 -2.01 24.14
N VAL A 19 -6.93 -2.42 24.95
CA VAL A 19 -8.35 -2.24 24.63
C VAL A 19 -8.71 -0.75 24.60
N GLY A 20 -8.20 0.07 25.52
CA GLY A 20 -8.38 1.53 25.51
C GLY A 20 -7.84 2.16 24.22
N ASN A 21 -6.65 1.76 23.80
CA ASN A 21 -6.04 2.19 22.54
C ASN A 21 -6.86 1.76 21.31
N LEU A 22 -7.37 0.50 21.28
CA LEU A 22 -8.23 0.03 20.18
C LEU A 22 -9.54 0.83 20.09
N VAL A 23 -10.19 1.11 21.22
CA VAL A 23 -11.43 1.93 21.23
C VAL A 23 -11.14 3.33 20.71
N THR A 24 -10.03 3.93 21.13
CA THR A 24 -9.60 5.25 20.67
C THR A 24 -9.28 5.26 19.17
N LEU A 25 -8.58 4.23 18.67
CA LEU A 25 -8.32 4.06 17.24
C LEU A 25 -9.62 3.92 16.44
N ARG A 26 -10.57 3.11 16.91
CA ARG A 26 -11.86 2.93 16.24
C ARG A 26 -12.62 4.26 16.10
N MET A 27 -12.67 5.05 17.17
CA MET A 27 -13.29 6.39 17.13
C MET A 27 -12.62 7.30 16.08
N GLN A 28 -11.30 7.29 16.02
CA GLN A 28 -10.57 8.03 14.99
C GLN A 28 -10.90 7.55 13.58
N LEU A 29 -10.89 6.23 13.37
CA LEU A 29 -11.18 5.65 12.06
C LEU A 29 -12.63 5.91 11.62
N ASP A 30 -13.59 5.98 12.55
CA ASP A 30 -14.98 6.36 12.27
C ASP A 30 -15.10 7.84 11.85
N GLU A 31 -14.15 8.70 12.27
CA GLU A 31 -14.07 10.11 11.85
C GLU A 31 -13.37 10.28 10.47
N GLU A 32 -12.34 9.46 10.18
CA GLU A 32 -11.45 9.65 9.02
C GLU A 32 -11.84 8.81 7.80
N VAL A 33 -12.51 7.67 8.00
CA VAL A 33 -12.88 6.75 6.92
C VAL A 33 -14.39 6.56 6.93
N PRO A 34 -15.10 6.76 5.81
CA PRO A 34 -16.54 6.55 5.77
C PRO A 34 -16.90 5.10 6.07
N ALA A 35 -18.09 4.90 6.63
CA ALA A 35 -18.62 3.56 6.89
C ALA A 35 -18.73 2.76 5.59
N LYS A 36 -18.39 1.47 5.67
CA LYS A 36 -18.53 0.54 4.53
C LYS A 36 -20.01 0.40 4.15
N ASN A 37 -20.25 0.40 2.86
CA ASN A 37 -21.55 0.14 2.25
C ASN A 37 -21.47 -1.16 1.47
N THR A 38 -22.45 -2.04 1.62
CA THR A 38 -22.42 -3.37 0.99
C THR A 38 -22.74 -3.34 -0.51
N GLU A 39 -23.40 -2.31 -1.03
CA GLU A 39 -23.97 -2.32 -2.37
C GLU A 39 -23.43 -1.23 -3.30
N ALA A 40 -23.31 0.01 -2.82
CA ALA A 40 -23.13 1.14 -3.70
C ALA A 40 -21.68 1.43 -4.05
N ASP A 41 -20.76 1.36 -3.09
CA ASP A 41 -19.40 1.86 -3.25
C ASP A 41 -18.33 0.90 -2.73
N LEU A 42 -17.10 1.08 -3.20
CA LEU A 42 -15.91 0.35 -2.82
C LEU A 42 -14.92 1.28 -2.12
N LEU A 43 -14.51 0.94 -0.91
CA LEU A 43 -13.38 1.56 -0.23
C LEU A 43 -12.09 0.82 -0.61
N LEU A 44 -11.31 1.45 -1.52
CA LEU A 44 -10.07 0.91 -2.05
C LEU A 44 -8.88 1.67 -1.44
N ALA A 45 -7.85 0.94 -0.99
CA ALA A 45 -6.70 1.54 -0.33
C ALA A 45 -5.36 0.93 -0.78
N THR A 46 -4.27 1.61 -0.43
CA THR A 46 -2.90 1.11 -0.48
C THR A 46 -2.15 1.50 0.81
N TRP A 47 -1.26 0.64 1.28
CA TRP A 47 -0.46 0.89 2.48
C TRP A 47 0.86 0.14 2.46
N ASN A 48 1.97 0.86 2.49
CA ASN A 48 3.26 0.30 2.84
C ASN A 48 3.29 0.06 4.36
N ILE A 49 3.43 -1.19 4.79
CA ILE A 49 3.32 -1.60 6.21
C ILE A 49 4.67 -1.66 6.93
N ARG A 50 5.73 -1.18 6.30
CA ARG A 50 7.11 -1.13 6.75
C ARG A 50 7.63 -2.45 7.36
N ASP A 51 8.43 -3.18 6.62
CA ASP A 51 9.20 -4.34 7.09
C ASP A 51 8.37 -5.39 7.90
N LEU A 52 7.12 -5.70 7.51
CA LEU A 52 6.29 -6.67 8.22
C LEU A 52 6.93 -8.06 8.17
N GLY A 53 7.21 -8.64 9.34
CA GLY A 53 7.81 -9.97 9.49
C GLY A 53 9.32 -10.02 9.29
N LYS A 54 9.99 -8.90 9.05
CA LYS A 54 11.44 -8.88 8.89
C LYS A 54 12.16 -9.07 10.22
N THR A 55 13.04 -10.06 10.29
CA THR A 55 13.84 -10.35 11.49
C THR A 55 14.69 -9.15 11.88
N ASN A 56 14.71 -8.85 13.17
CA ASN A 56 15.51 -7.80 13.81
C ASN A 56 15.28 -6.36 13.30
N ARG A 57 14.47 -6.12 12.30
CA ARG A 57 14.09 -4.78 11.80
C ARG A 57 15.13 -3.69 12.05
N ARG A 58 16.36 -3.91 11.58
CA ARG A 58 17.49 -2.98 11.76
C ARG A 58 17.77 -2.60 13.22
N GLY A 59 17.47 -3.48 14.18
CA GLY A 59 17.73 -3.25 15.60
C GLY A 59 16.58 -2.61 16.38
N PHE A 60 15.41 -2.39 15.76
CA PHE A 60 14.21 -1.85 16.43
C PHE A 60 13.35 -2.93 17.12
N GLY A 61 13.78 -4.18 17.11
CA GLY A 61 13.09 -5.29 17.77
C GLY A 61 11.84 -5.76 17.04
N GLU A 62 11.10 -6.66 17.67
CA GLU A 62 9.87 -7.24 17.11
C GLU A 62 8.66 -6.31 17.32
N ARG A 63 7.62 -6.48 16.50
CA ARG A 63 6.32 -5.86 16.74
C ARG A 63 5.67 -6.39 18.00
N LEU A 64 5.11 -5.47 18.78
CA LEU A 64 4.32 -5.83 19.94
C LEU A 64 3.05 -6.58 19.53
N PRO A 65 2.56 -7.55 20.32
CA PRO A 65 1.35 -8.30 20.00
C PRO A 65 0.11 -7.42 19.75
N GLU A 66 -0.01 -6.30 20.45
CA GLU A 66 -1.10 -5.34 20.24
C GLU A 66 -1.07 -4.67 18.87
N THR A 67 0.10 -4.49 18.27
CA THR A 67 0.25 -3.83 16.97
C THR A 67 -0.48 -4.60 15.89
N TYR A 68 -0.51 -5.92 15.93
CA TYR A 68 -1.28 -6.72 14.96
C TYR A 68 -2.78 -6.43 15.03
N PHE A 69 -3.34 -6.13 16.22
CA PHE A 69 -4.74 -5.73 16.36
C PHE A 69 -4.98 -4.32 15.82
N TYR A 70 -4.04 -3.39 16.03
CA TYR A 70 -4.14 -2.03 15.51
C TYR A 70 -4.07 -2.02 13.97
N ILE A 71 -3.14 -2.76 13.40
CA ILE A 71 -3.04 -2.94 11.94
C ILE A 71 -4.33 -3.57 11.39
N ALA A 72 -4.82 -4.65 11.99
CA ALA A 72 -6.05 -5.29 11.56
C ALA A 72 -7.26 -4.36 11.65
N GLU A 73 -7.35 -3.50 12.69
CA GLU A 73 -8.42 -2.51 12.82
C GLU A 73 -8.40 -1.49 11.67
N VAL A 74 -7.21 -0.99 11.29
CA VAL A 74 -7.06 -0.09 10.14
C VAL A 74 -7.45 -0.79 8.85
N LEU A 75 -6.92 -1.98 8.59
CA LEU A 75 -7.21 -2.77 7.38
C LEU A 75 -8.71 -3.07 7.24
N SER A 76 -9.40 -3.33 8.36
CA SER A 76 -10.83 -3.68 8.38
C SER A 76 -11.75 -2.59 7.84
N ARG A 77 -11.25 -1.34 7.75
CA ARG A 77 -12.03 -0.18 7.26
C ARG A 77 -12.19 -0.15 5.75
N PHE A 78 -11.35 -0.87 5.04
CA PHE A 78 -11.37 -0.92 3.57
C PHE A 78 -12.03 -2.21 3.07
N ASP A 79 -12.56 -2.18 1.87
CA ASP A 79 -13.09 -3.39 1.22
C ASP A 79 -11.99 -4.14 0.47
N PHE A 80 -11.02 -3.36 -0.03
CA PHE A 80 -9.85 -3.85 -0.76
C PHE A 80 -8.64 -3.00 -0.42
N ILE A 81 -7.51 -3.62 -0.16
CA ILE A 81 -6.26 -2.92 0.10
C ILE A 81 -5.05 -3.64 -0.49
N ALA A 82 -4.18 -2.90 -1.17
CA ALA A 82 -2.86 -3.36 -1.56
C ALA A 82 -1.86 -3.02 -0.46
N VAL A 83 -1.05 -4.00 -0.05
CA VAL A 83 -0.08 -3.85 1.03
C VAL A 83 1.31 -4.18 0.51
N GLN A 84 2.27 -3.29 0.77
CA GLN A 84 3.68 -3.43 0.42
C GLN A 84 4.50 -3.74 1.68
N GLU A 85 5.70 -4.25 1.49
CA GLU A 85 6.65 -4.64 2.55
C GLU A 85 6.17 -5.78 3.47
N VAL A 86 5.43 -6.74 2.92
CA VAL A 86 5.14 -8.00 3.62
C VAL A 86 6.31 -8.97 3.38
N ASN A 87 7.23 -9.09 4.34
CA ASN A 87 8.41 -9.95 4.19
C ASN A 87 8.11 -11.39 4.59
N GLU A 88 7.62 -11.63 5.80
CA GLU A 88 7.28 -12.96 6.28
C GLU A 88 5.79 -13.12 6.52
N LEU A 89 5.26 -14.27 6.11
CA LEU A 89 3.83 -14.53 6.18
C LEU A 89 3.30 -14.78 7.59
N ASP A 90 4.15 -15.23 8.52
CA ASP A 90 3.72 -15.52 9.90
C ASP A 90 3.07 -14.34 10.62
N GLU A 91 3.63 -13.12 10.44
CA GLU A 91 3.03 -11.90 11.00
C GLU A 91 1.78 -11.49 10.21
N TRP A 92 1.80 -11.65 8.89
CA TRP A 92 0.66 -11.38 8.03
C TRP A 92 -0.54 -12.29 8.38
N GLU A 93 -0.29 -13.57 8.60
CA GLU A 93 -1.32 -14.54 9.01
C GLU A 93 -1.91 -14.24 10.38
N LYS A 94 -1.12 -13.69 11.33
CA LYS A 94 -1.66 -13.19 12.60
C LYS A 94 -2.69 -12.06 12.36
N ILE A 95 -2.36 -11.10 11.50
CA ILE A 95 -3.23 -9.97 11.16
C ILE A 95 -4.51 -10.47 10.47
N THR A 96 -4.38 -11.30 9.44
CA THR A 96 -5.54 -11.84 8.70
C THR A 96 -6.42 -12.73 9.56
N LYS A 97 -5.84 -13.49 10.49
CA LYS A 97 -6.58 -14.23 11.50
C LYS A 97 -7.41 -13.33 12.41
N ILE A 98 -6.89 -12.16 12.83
CA ILE A 98 -7.65 -11.18 13.61
C ILE A 98 -8.82 -10.63 12.81
N LEU A 99 -8.64 -10.37 11.52
CA LEU A 99 -9.70 -9.91 10.61
C LEU A 99 -10.84 -10.92 10.50
N GLY A 100 -10.52 -12.22 10.46
CA GLY A 100 -11.48 -13.30 10.44
C GLY A 100 -11.80 -13.85 9.05
N PRO A 101 -12.69 -14.86 8.95
CA PRO A 101 -12.81 -15.73 7.77
C PRO A 101 -13.45 -15.09 6.52
N ALA A 102 -13.99 -13.88 6.63
CA ALA A 102 -14.51 -13.16 5.47
C ALA A 102 -13.41 -12.41 4.68
N TRP A 103 -12.16 -12.51 5.12
CA TRP A 103 -11.05 -11.87 4.48
C TRP A 103 -10.15 -12.90 3.82
N GLU A 104 -9.80 -12.61 2.58
CA GLU A 104 -8.83 -13.38 1.81
C GLU A 104 -7.72 -12.47 1.29
N TRP A 105 -6.60 -13.09 0.95
CA TRP A 105 -5.45 -12.38 0.42
C TRP A 105 -4.70 -13.22 -0.62
N ILE A 106 -4.02 -12.53 -1.52
CA ILE A 106 -3.07 -13.10 -2.47
C ILE A 106 -1.79 -12.27 -2.45
N ALA A 107 -0.65 -12.90 -2.67
CA ALA A 107 0.66 -12.24 -2.63
C ALA A 107 1.58 -12.75 -3.73
N THR A 108 2.64 -12.00 -4.04
CA THR A 108 3.77 -12.48 -4.84
C THR A 108 4.57 -13.51 -4.06
N ASP A 109 5.34 -14.31 -4.78
CA ASP A 109 6.47 -15.01 -4.18
C ASP A 109 7.60 -14.05 -3.83
N VAL A 110 8.56 -14.54 -3.05
CA VAL A 110 9.77 -13.81 -2.69
C VAL A 110 10.89 -14.20 -3.64
N THR A 111 11.52 -13.20 -4.26
CA THR A 111 12.79 -13.41 -4.92
C THR A 111 13.90 -13.41 -3.85
N ASP A 112 14.68 -14.49 -3.80
CA ASP A 112 15.78 -14.64 -2.85
C ASP A 112 16.76 -13.45 -2.99
N PRO A 113 17.20 -12.82 -1.89
CA PRO A 113 18.18 -11.75 -1.92
C PRO A 113 19.48 -12.11 -2.63
N ALA A 114 19.92 -13.38 -2.56
CA ALA A 114 21.09 -13.85 -3.30
C ALA A 114 20.91 -13.85 -4.83
N LEU A 115 19.65 -13.77 -5.30
CA LEU A 115 19.28 -13.68 -6.71
C LEU A 115 18.81 -12.27 -7.12
N GLY A 116 19.10 -11.26 -6.30
CA GLY A 116 18.76 -9.86 -6.56
C GLY A 116 17.39 -9.40 -6.06
N GLY A 117 16.67 -10.26 -5.33
CA GLY A 117 15.42 -9.89 -4.65
C GLY A 117 15.67 -9.17 -3.33
N ASN A 118 14.61 -8.62 -2.73
CA ASN A 118 14.69 -7.94 -1.45
C ASN A 118 13.91 -8.65 -0.31
N GLY A 119 13.36 -9.84 -0.58
CA GLY A 119 12.62 -10.61 0.40
C GLY A 119 11.20 -10.10 0.68
N GLU A 120 10.74 -9.10 -0.06
CA GLU A 120 9.46 -8.43 0.13
C GLU A 120 8.38 -9.01 -0.80
N ARG A 121 7.15 -9.14 -0.27
CA ARG A 121 5.95 -9.47 -1.04
C ARG A 121 5.08 -8.24 -1.22
N LEU A 122 4.43 -8.19 -2.39
CA LEU A 122 3.32 -7.31 -2.68
C LEU A 122 2.02 -8.12 -2.50
N THR A 123 1.09 -7.59 -1.71
CA THR A 123 -0.06 -8.36 -1.23
C THR A 123 -1.36 -7.61 -1.52
N TYR A 124 -2.41 -8.32 -1.91
CA TYR A 124 -3.79 -7.83 -1.93
C TYR A 124 -4.58 -8.51 -0.83
N LEU A 125 -5.28 -7.71 -0.03
CA LEU A 125 -6.22 -8.15 0.99
C LEU A 125 -7.62 -7.63 0.64
N TYR A 126 -8.64 -8.47 0.74
CA TYR A 126 -10.00 -8.09 0.35
C TYR A 126 -11.08 -8.79 1.18
N ASP A 127 -12.20 -8.09 1.35
CA ASP A 127 -13.42 -8.60 1.97
C ASP A 127 -14.22 -9.40 0.93
N THR A 128 -14.27 -10.72 1.08
CA THR A 128 -14.92 -11.64 0.11
C THR A 128 -16.42 -11.45 0.00
N ARG A 129 -17.03 -10.75 0.96
CA ARG A 129 -18.47 -10.41 0.89
C ARG A 129 -18.76 -9.32 -0.14
N LYS A 130 -17.70 -8.60 -0.59
CA LYS A 130 -17.82 -7.46 -1.50
C LYS A 130 -16.95 -7.56 -2.74
N VAL A 131 -15.79 -8.15 -2.61
CA VAL A 131 -14.79 -8.22 -3.69
C VAL A 131 -14.58 -9.66 -4.11
N LEU A 132 -14.70 -9.92 -5.40
CA LEU A 132 -14.50 -11.22 -6.02
C LEU A 132 -13.15 -11.24 -6.75
N PHE A 133 -12.25 -12.12 -6.36
CA PHE A 133 -11.05 -12.44 -7.14
C PHE A 133 -11.41 -13.24 -8.39
N ARG A 134 -10.94 -12.80 -9.56
CA ARG A 134 -11.29 -13.40 -10.85
C ARG A 134 -10.30 -14.47 -11.32
N ASN A 135 -9.51 -15.01 -10.39
CA ASN A 135 -8.54 -16.10 -10.61
C ASN A 135 -7.47 -15.79 -11.68
N ILE A 136 -7.16 -14.52 -11.87
CA ILE A 136 -6.06 -14.07 -12.73
C ILE A 136 -5.17 -13.17 -11.89
N ALA A 137 -3.93 -13.58 -11.72
CA ALA A 137 -2.87 -12.80 -11.09
C ALA A 137 -1.52 -13.16 -11.72
N GLY A 138 -0.57 -12.25 -11.65
CA GLY A 138 0.77 -12.48 -12.19
C GLY A 138 1.72 -11.33 -11.90
N GLU A 139 2.99 -11.63 -12.01
CA GLU A 139 4.06 -10.65 -11.88
C GLU A 139 4.41 -10.04 -13.24
N ILE A 140 4.76 -8.75 -13.25
CA ILE A 140 5.15 -8.04 -14.47
C ILE A 140 6.66 -8.06 -14.61
N VAL A 141 7.15 -8.80 -15.61
CA VAL A 141 8.56 -8.88 -15.99
C VAL A 141 8.78 -8.14 -17.30
N LEU A 142 9.75 -7.23 -17.34
CA LEU A 142 10.07 -6.45 -18.52
C LEU A 142 10.83 -7.32 -19.55
N PRO A 143 10.42 -7.26 -20.83
CA PRO A 143 11.23 -7.85 -21.90
C PRO A 143 12.57 -7.10 -22.07
N ALA A 144 13.59 -7.77 -22.58
CA ALA A 144 14.96 -7.27 -22.68
C ALA A 144 15.09 -5.84 -23.24
N LYS A 145 14.25 -5.49 -24.24
CA LYS A 145 14.26 -4.15 -24.87
C LYS A 145 13.64 -3.03 -24.02
N LEU A 146 12.99 -3.38 -22.90
CA LEU A 146 12.33 -2.44 -21.99
C LEU A 146 12.97 -2.40 -20.60
N LEU A 147 14.09 -3.07 -20.41
CA LEU A 147 14.82 -3.05 -19.13
C LEU A 147 15.16 -1.61 -18.72
N ILE A 148 15.19 -1.41 -17.40
CA ILE A 148 15.50 -0.12 -16.79
C ILE A 148 17.00 0.13 -16.97
N SER A 149 17.37 1.29 -17.53
CA SER A 149 18.77 1.63 -17.75
C SER A 149 19.49 1.82 -16.43
N SER A 150 20.53 1.05 -16.20
CA SER A 150 21.40 1.20 -15.03
C SER A 150 22.55 2.14 -15.40
N SER A 151 22.41 3.42 -15.06
CA SER A 151 23.51 4.40 -15.20
C SER A 151 24.51 4.31 -14.04
N VAL A 152 24.20 3.55 -13.00
CA VAL A 152 25.04 3.38 -11.81
C VAL A 152 25.72 2.03 -11.89
N GLN A 153 27.06 2.02 -12.04
CA GLN A 153 27.82 0.81 -11.77
C GLN A 153 27.54 0.40 -10.31
N PRO A 154 27.22 -0.89 -10.05
CA PRO A 154 26.96 -1.36 -8.70
C PRO A 154 28.17 -1.00 -7.82
N SER A 155 27.94 -0.17 -6.80
CA SER A 155 28.97 0.04 -5.79
C SER A 155 29.13 -1.28 -5.04
N ALA A 156 30.33 -1.57 -4.54
CA ALA A 156 30.61 -2.78 -3.77
C ALA A 156 29.74 -2.93 -2.49
N LYS A 157 28.89 -1.95 -2.18
CA LYS A 157 27.92 -1.93 -1.10
C LYS A 157 26.49 -2.27 -1.55
N ASP A 158 26.17 -2.11 -2.84
CA ASP A 158 24.88 -2.51 -3.43
C ASP A 158 25.01 -3.98 -3.92
N LYS A 159 24.98 -4.93 -3.01
CA LYS A 159 25.02 -6.36 -3.36
C LYS A 159 23.73 -6.88 -4.00
N ASP A 160 22.70 -6.06 -4.11
CA ASP A 160 21.33 -6.50 -4.37
C ASP A 160 20.86 -6.33 -5.82
N THR A 161 21.73 -5.99 -6.78
CA THR A 161 21.31 -5.88 -8.18
C THR A 161 22.44 -6.22 -9.14
N GLU A 162 22.47 -7.45 -9.58
CA GLU A 162 23.23 -7.79 -10.79
C GLU A 162 22.46 -7.28 -12.02
N ALA A 163 23.10 -6.40 -12.81
CA ALA A 163 22.57 -6.02 -14.10
C ALA A 163 22.56 -7.24 -15.03
N VAL A 164 21.49 -7.41 -15.77
CA VAL A 164 21.45 -8.41 -16.84
C VAL A 164 22.52 -8.01 -17.86
N THR A 165 23.49 -8.88 -18.10
CA THR A 165 24.58 -8.66 -19.05
C THR A 165 24.40 -9.53 -20.29
N VAL A 166 24.75 -8.99 -21.44
CA VAL A 166 24.93 -9.75 -22.69
C VAL A 166 26.31 -9.38 -23.22
N ASP A 167 27.15 -10.36 -23.46
CA ASP A 167 28.55 -10.16 -23.86
C ASP A 167 29.32 -9.22 -22.92
N ASP A 168 29.15 -9.39 -21.60
CA ASP A 168 29.73 -8.55 -20.54
C ASP A 168 29.34 -7.07 -20.54
N LYS A 169 28.34 -6.69 -21.33
CA LYS A 169 27.78 -5.33 -21.33
C LYS A 169 26.45 -5.30 -20.56
N PRO A 170 26.29 -4.39 -19.60
CA PRO A 170 25.01 -4.21 -18.92
C PRO A 170 23.96 -3.70 -19.91
N ILE A 171 22.86 -4.43 -20.09
CA ILE A 171 21.72 -4.02 -20.93
C ILE A 171 20.63 -3.32 -20.14
N GLY A 172 20.66 -3.42 -18.83
CA GLY A 172 19.63 -2.88 -17.94
C GLY A 172 19.24 -3.90 -16.86
N ARG A 173 18.25 -3.55 -16.06
CA ARG A 173 17.75 -4.39 -14.98
C ARG A 173 16.22 -4.48 -14.98
N GLN A 174 15.70 -5.48 -14.31
CA GLN A 174 14.29 -5.60 -13.95
C GLN A 174 13.89 -4.57 -12.87
N PHE A 175 12.62 -4.50 -12.56
CA PHE A 175 12.13 -3.83 -11.37
C PHE A 175 12.86 -4.35 -10.14
N ARG A 176 13.14 -3.48 -9.18
CA ARG A 176 13.73 -3.91 -7.90
C ARG A 176 12.76 -4.75 -7.07
N ARG A 177 11.46 -4.46 -7.19
CA ARG A 177 10.35 -5.28 -6.70
C ARG A 177 9.42 -5.49 -7.87
N THR A 178 9.16 -6.76 -8.16
CA THR A 178 8.35 -7.12 -9.33
C THR A 178 6.91 -6.65 -9.14
N PRO A 179 6.37 -5.76 -10.00
CA PRO A 179 5.00 -5.32 -9.88
C PRO A 179 4.03 -6.50 -9.98
N TYR A 180 2.98 -6.46 -9.14
CA TYR A 180 1.99 -7.53 -9.04
C TYR A 180 0.65 -7.09 -9.61
N THR A 181 0.13 -7.81 -10.61
CA THR A 181 -1.17 -7.53 -11.21
C THR A 181 -2.17 -8.64 -10.91
N ALA A 182 -3.44 -8.25 -10.71
CA ALA A 182 -4.53 -9.20 -10.53
C ALA A 182 -5.86 -8.62 -11.02
N LEU A 183 -6.82 -9.50 -11.31
CA LEU A 183 -8.16 -9.12 -11.77
C LEU A 183 -9.19 -9.36 -10.66
N PHE A 184 -9.93 -8.32 -10.33
CA PHE A 184 -11.01 -8.35 -9.35
C PHE A 184 -12.32 -7.76 -9.89
N GLN A 185 -13.39 -7.98 -9.15
CA GLN A 185 -14.70 -7.39 -9.41
C GLN A 185 -15.40 -7.04 -8.10
N SER A 186 -16.03 -5.88 -8.05
CA SER A 186 -16.97 -5.50 -7.00
C SER A 186 -18.24 -4.95 -7.65
N ALA A 187 -19.38 -5.58 -7.41
CA ALA A 187 -20.64 -5.31 -8.11
C ALA A 187 -20.42 -5.25 -9.65
N TRP A 188 -20.71 -4.11 -10.28
CA TRP A 188 -20.54 -3.90 -11.73
C TRP A 188 -19.09 -3.55 -12.12
N PHE A 189 -18.29 -3.09 -11.15
CA PHE A 189 -16.94 -2.61 -11.40
C PHE A 189 -15.95 -3.77 -11.52
N LYS A 190 -15.45 -4.00 -12.73
CA LYS A 190 -14.35 -4.93 -13.02
C LYS A 190 -13.06 -4.14 -13.16
N PHE A 191 -12.01 -4.54 -12.45
CA PHE A 191 -10.74 -3.82 -12.48
C PHE A 191 -9.54 -4.76 -12.50
N GLU A 192 -8.62 -4.46 -13.38
CA GLU A 192 -7.28 -5.03 -13.36
C GLU A 192 -6.40 -4.08 -12.55
N ILE A 193 -5.82 -4.56 -11.48
CA ILE A 193 -5.06 -3.76 -10.54
C ILE A 193 -3.61 -4.21 -10.53
N CYS A 194 -2.69 -3.25 -10.50
CA CYS A 194 -1.26 -3.51 -10.37
C CYS A 194 -0.73 -2.73 -9.16
N THR A 195 -0.15 -3.44 -8.19
CA THR A 195 0.54 -2.81 -7.07
C THR A 195 2.04 -2.79 -7.30
N VAL A 196 2.66 -1.72 -6.85
CA VAL A 196 4.09 -1.46 -6.97
C VAL A 196 4.70 -1.03 -5.64
N HIS A 197 6.00 -1.26 -5.49
CA HIS A 197 6.85 -0.59 -4.54
C HIS A 197 8.11 -0.16 -5.30
N ILE A 198 8.12 1.09 -5.75
CA ILE A 198 9.17 1.66 -6.60
C ILE A 198 10.42 1.97 -5.77
N TYR A 199 11.58 1.85 -6.37
CA TYR A 199 12.84 2.15 -5.72
C TYR A 199 12.91 3.60 -5.25
N TYR A 200 13.24 3.82 -3.96
CA TYR A 200 13.43 5.18 -3.44
C TYR A 200 14.67 5.83 -4.03
N GLY A 201 15.83 5.17 -3.92
CA GLY A 201 17.11 5.68 -4.39
C GLY A 201 17.58 6.91 -3.62
N ASP A 202 17.34 8.08 -4.23
CA ASP A 202 17.71 9.39 -3.67
C ASP A 202 16.72 10.45 -4.18
N GLU A 203 16.73 11.66 -3.60
CA GLU A 203 15.90 12.79 -4.05
C GLU A 203 16.53 13.57 -5.21
N SER A 204 17.74 13.21 -5.62
CA SER A 204 18.48 13.88 -6.70
C SER A 204 19.43 12.94 -7.44
N GLY A 205 19.99 13.42 -8.57
CA GLY A 205 21.04 12.71 -9.31
C GLY A 205 20.56 11.43 -10.00
N ALA A 206 21.49 10.53 -10.29
CA ALA A 206 21.25 9.31 -11.07
C ALA A 206 20.21 8.36 -10.45
N LYS A 207 20.16 8.29 -9.12
CA LYS A 207 19.19 7.44 -8.42
C LYS A 207 17.75 7.95 -8.53
N LEU A 208 17.55 9.27 -8.59
CA LEU A 208 16.24 9.86 -8.89
C LEU A 208 15.83 9.57 -10.33
N GLU A 209 16.71 9.70 -11.30
CA GLU A 209 16.40 9.42 -12.71
C GLU A 209 16.05 7.91 -12.89
N GLU A 210 16.72 7.03 -12.16
CA GLU A 210 16.41 5.60 -12.11
C GLU A 210 14.97 5.35 -11.59
N ARG A 211 14.55 6.03 -10.51
CA ARG A 211 13.18 6.01 -9.99
C ARG A 211 12.17 6.47 -11.04
N ILE A 212 12.45 7.58 -11.69
CA ILE A 212 11.58 8.14 -12.74
C ILE A 212 11.44 7.14 -13.89
N GLU A 213 12.54 6.51 -14.30
CA GLU A 213 12.49 5.51 -15.36
C GLU A 213 11.70 4.27 -14.93
N GLU A 214 11.85 3.81 -13.69
CA GLU A 214 11.08 2.68 -13.15
C GLU A 214 9.56 2.98 -13.17
N ILE A 215 9.15 4.18 -12.74
CA ILE A 215 7.74 4.62 -12.81
C ILE A 215 7.25 4.66 -14.28
N LYS A 216 8.03 5.23 -15.19
CA LYS A 216 7.67 5.27 -16.63
C LYS A 216 7.51 3.86 -17.18
N ARG A 217 8.44 2.95 -16.90
CA ARG A 217 8.41 1.57 -17.42
C ARG A 217 7.15 0.83 -16.98
N ILE A 218 6.78 0.90 -15.70
CA ILE A 218 5.57 0.21 -15.23
C ILE A 218 4.31 0.87 -15.78
N ALA A 219 4.23 2.20 -15.77
CA ALA A 219 3.07 2.92 -16.25
C ALA A 219 2.84 2.68 -17.76
N ASP A 220 3.90 2.75 -18.58
CA ASP A 220 3.85 2.47 -20.01
C ASP A 220 3.50 0.99 -20.30
N TYR A 221 4.15 0.06 -19.59
CA TYR A 221 3.96 -1.36 -19.81
C TYR A 221 2.55 -1.80 -19.42
N PHE A 222 2.10 -1.41 -18.25
CA PHE A 222 0.75 -1.71 -17.77
C PHE A 222 -0.30 -0.94 -18.59
N GLY A 223 -0.01 0.32 -18.92
CA GLY A 223 -0.88 1.16 -19.73
C GLY A 223 -1.11 0.62 -21.15
N LYS A 224 -0.13 -0.04 -21.77
CA LYS A 224 -0.31 -0.69 -23.09
C LYS A 224 -1.32 -1.84 -23.07
N ARG A 225 -1.57 -2.44 -21.91
CA ARG A 225 -2.63 -3.44 -21.74
C ARG A 225 -4.01 -2.82 -21.66
N ALA A 226 -4.09 -1.49 -21.44
CA ALA A 226 -5.34 -0.79 -21.22
C ALA A 226 -6.32 -0.93 -22.37
N GLU A 227 -5.89 -0.78 -23.61
CA GLU A 227 -6.80 -0.82 -24.76
C GLU A 227 -7.66 -2.08 -24.71
N LYS A 228 -7.03 -3.25 -24.66
CA LYS A 228 -7.76 -4.52 -24.58
C LYS A 228 -8.59 -4.64 -23.29
N SER A 229 -8.07 -4.21 -22.16
CA SER A 229 -8.79 -4.30 -20.89
C SER A 229 -10.02 -3.39 -20.88
N LEU A 230 -9.91 -2.19 -21.44
CA LEU A 230 -11.03 -1.24 -21.57
C LEU A 230 -12.10 -1.73 -22.54
N GLU A 231 -11.72 -2.36 -23.67
CA GLU A 231 -12.65 -3.04 -24.59
C GLU A 231 -13.45 -4.13 -23.87
N ASP A 232 -12.80 -4.90 -23.00
CA ASP A 232 -13.44 -5.93 -22.15
C ASP A 232 -14.25 -5.35 -20.97
N GLY A 233 -14.41 -4.02 -20.88
CA GLY A 233 -15.14 -3.35 -19.80
C GLY A 233 -14.42 -3.38 -18.44
N ARG A 234 -13.09 -3.45 -18.45
CA ARG A 234 -12.25 -3.42 -17.23
C ARG A 234 -11.52 -2.11 -17.12
N SER A 235 -11.55 -1.47 -15.98
CA SER A 235 -10.68 -0.34 -15.64
C SER A 235 -9.31 -0.83 -15.15
N LEU A 236 -8.25 -0.06 -15.41
CA LEU A 236 -6.92 -0.36 -14.85
C LEU A 236 -6.67 0.55 -13.66
N ILE A 237 -6.13 -0.03 -12.60
CA ILE A 237 -5.69 0.68 -11.40
C ILE A 237 -4.22 0.39 -11.16
N LEU A 238 -3.40 1.44 -11.09
CA LEU A 238 -2.00 1.35 -10.74
C LEU A 238 -1.82 2.05 -9.39
N LEU A 239 -1.40 1.31 -8.36
CA LEU A 239 -1.33 1.83 -7.00
C LEU A 239 -0.14 1.26 -6.23
N GLY A 240 0.16 1.86 -5.09
CA GLY A 240 1.23 1.42 -4.20
C GLY A 240 2.15 2.54 -3.80
N ASP A 241 3.32 2.17 -3.31
CA ASP A 241 4.40 3.09 -2.96
C ASP A 241 5.24 3.41 -4.21
N PHE A 242 5.04 4.61 -4.74
CA PHE A 242 5.80 5.15 -5.89
C PHE A 242 7.00 5.97 -5.48
N ASN A 243 7.18 6.23 -4.20
CA ASN A 243 8.18 7.15 -3.70
C ASN A 243 8.12 8.54 -4.39
N ILE A 244 6.88 9.04 -4.62
CA ILE A 244 6.65 10.36 -5.24
C ILE A 244 6.93 11.46 -4.22
N VAL A 245 7.88 12.34 -4.56
CA VAL A 245 8.34 13.40 -3.67
C VAL A 245 7.32 14.54 -3.55
N GLY A 246 6.60 14.84 -4.62
CA GLY A 246 5.65 15.95 -4.65
C GLY A 246 4.73 15.88 -5.86
N ARG A 247 3.57 16.53 -5.78
CA ARG A 247 2.53 16.50 -6.84
C ARG A 247 2.99 17.06 -8.18
N ASP A 248 3.84 18.07 -8.17
CA ASP A 248 4.37 18.70 -9.39
C ASP A 248 5.74 18.15 -9.79
N HIS A 249 6.26 17.18 -9.02
CA HIS A 249 7.59 16.63 -9.25
C HIS A 249 7.62 15.73 -10.49
N LYS A 250 8.81 15.52 -11.06
CA LYS A 250 9.05 14.65 -12.22
C LYS A 250 8.54 13.22 -12.03
N THR A 251 8.60 12.71 -10.80
CA THR A 251 8.09 11.36 -10.46
C THR A 251 6.58 11.25 -10.69
N MET A 252 5.79 12.27 -10.31
CA MET A 252 4.35 12.31 -10.59
C MET A 252 4.08 12.45 -12.09
N LYS A 253 4.84 13.31 -12.79
CA LYS A 253 4.68 13.47 -14.25
C LYS A 253 4.92 12.16 -14.98
N ALA A 254 5.91 11.36 -14.55
CA ALA A 254 6.20 10.05 -15.12
C ALA A 254 5.00 9.09 -15.09
N LEU A 255 4.19 9.14 -14.02
CA LEU A 255 2.96 8.36 -13.89
C LEU A 255 1.85 8.88 -14.84
N LEU A 256 1.66 10.21 -14.87
CA LEU A 256 0.56 10.83 -15.62
C LEU A 256 0.79 10.80 -17.15
N GLU A 257 2.04 10.93 -17.61
CA GLU A 257 2.40 10.91 -19.05
C GLU A 257 2.01 9.60 -19.76
N ALA A 258 1.87 8.49 -19.02
CA ALA A 258 1.41 7.21 -19.54
C ALA A 258 -0.12 7.11 -19.66
N GLY A 259 -0.86 8.19 -19.43
CA GLY A 259 -2.32 8.27 -19.54
C GLY A 259 -3.06 7.72 -18.31
N PHE A 260 -2.39 7.59 -17.18
CA PHE A 260 -3.07 7.37 -15.90
C PHE A 260 -3.54 8.69 -15.31
N GLU A 261 -4.70 8.66 -14.67
CA GLU A 261 -5.31 9.81 -14.02
C GLU A 261 -5.41 9.54 -12.51
N VAL A 262 -5.03 10.54 -11.70
CA VAL A 262 -5.26 10.50 -10.25
C VAL A 262 -6.56 11.23 -9.97
N PRO A 263 -7.57 10.59 -9.33
CA PRO A 263 -8.84 11.22 -8.95
C PRO A 263 -8.65 12.55 -8.24
N LYS A 264 -9.56 13.50 -8.47
CA LYS A 264 -9.47 14.83 -7.87
C LYS A 264 -9.38 14.76 -6.34
N ALA A 265 -10.20 13.93 -5.71
CA ALA A 265 -10.20 13.74 -4.25
C ALA A 265 -8.84 13.24 -3.72
N LEU A 266 -8.15 12.37 -4.45
CA LEU A 266 -6.80 11.90 -4.09
C LEU A 266 -5.72 12.97 -4.28
N ARG A 267 -5.89 13.85 -5.27
CA ARG A 267 -4.98 15.00 -5.45
C ARG A 267 -5.08 16.01 -4.31
N GLU A 268 -6.19 16.02 -3.56
CA GLU A 268 -6.43 16.87 -2.40
C GLU A 268 -6.11 16.14 -1.07
N ALA A 269 -5.87 14.82 -1.11
CA ALA A 269 -5.56 14.02 0.07
C ALA A 269 -4.22 14.45 0.73
N PRO A 270 -4.04 14.26 2.04
CA PRO A 270 -2.78 14.54 2.73
C PRO A 270 -1.61 13.74 2.17
N ALA A 271 -0.39 14.19 2.45
CA ALA A 271 0.84 13.42 2.24
C ALA A 271 0.83 12.14 3.09
N THR A 272 1.54 11.11 2.63
CA THR A 272 1.44 9.76 3.22
C THR A 272 2.61 9.35 4.09
N ASN A 273 3.73 10.06 4.07
CA ASN A 273 4.83 9.82 5.02
C ASN A 273 4.52 10.38 6.42
N VAL A 274 5.32 9.99 7.41
CA VAL A 274 5.13 10.41 8.82
C VAL A 274 5.26 11.92 8.98
N GLU A 275 6.19 12.55 8.28
CA GLU A 275 6.44 13.99 8.29
C GLU A 275 5.35 14.79 7.57
N LYS A 276 4.47 14.12 6.81
CA LYS A 276 3.34 14.70 6.06
C LYS A 276 3.75 15.73 5.02
N ASP A 277 4.88 15.52 4.37
CA ASP A 277 5.42 16.39 3.32
C ASP A 277 5.67 15.66 1.98
N LYS A 278 5.60 14.31 1.95
CA LYS A 278 5.81 13.48 0.76
C LYS A 278 4.55 12.69 0.38
N PHE A 279 4.34 12.56 -0.92
CA PHE A 279 3.18 11.88 -1.51
C PHE A 279 3.60 10.52 -2.07
N PHE A 280 4.29 9.71 -1.26
CA PHE A 280 4.91 8.46 -1.68
C PHE A 280 3.91 7.50 -2.31
N ASP A 281 2.75 7.33 -1.67
CA ASP A 281 1.71 6.40 -2.10
C ASP A 281 0.75 7.08 -3.08
N GLN A 282 0.35 6.34 -4.12
CA GLN A 282 -0.57 6.82 -5.15
C GLN A 282 -1.61 5.75 -5.50
N ILE A 283 -2.78 6.22 -5.98
CA ILE A 283 -3.79 5.40 -6.63
C ILE A 283 -4.19 6.11 -7.92
N ALA A 284 -3.82 5.54 -9.06
CA ALA A 284 -4.04 6.12 -10.37
C ALA A 284 -4.85 5.17 -11.25
N PHE A 285 -5.70 5.73 -12.09
CA PHE A 285 -6.68 5.01 -12.90
C PHE A 285 -6.42 5.22 -14.39
N ARG A 286 -6.73 4.20 -15.18
CA ARG A 286 -6.95 4.33 -16.62
C ARG A 286 -8.28 3.68 -16.95
N THR A 287 -9.23 4.50 -17.39
CA THR A 287 -10.63 4.12 -17.61
C THR A 287 -11.08 4.53 -19.00
N ARG A 288 -12.24 4.08 -19.43
CA ARG A 288 -12.91 4.67 -20.59
C ARG A 288 -13.30 6.14 -20.29
N PRO A 289 -13.45 6.98 -21.33
CA PRO A 289 -13.95 8.34 -21.14
C PRO A 289 -15.27 8.36 -20.37
N GLY A 290 -15.32 9.16 -19.30
CA GLY A 290 -16.49 9.29 -18.43
C GLY A 290 -16.56 8.34 -17.25
N ASP A 291 -15.95 7.13 -17.32
CA ASP A 291 -16.02 6.14 -16.25
C ASP A 291 -15.35 6.64 -14.96
N LEU A 292 -14.26 7.40 -15.06
CA LEU A 292 -13.59 7.94 -13.86
C LEU A 292 -14.49 8.92 -13.11
N ALA A 293 -15.19 9.79 -13.82
CA ALA A 293 -16.12 10.73 -13.21
C ALA A 293 -17.28 10.00 -12.50
N TYR A 294 -17.77 8.91 -13.07
CA TYR A 294 -18.74 8.04 -12.43
C TYR A 294 -18.17 7.39 -11.16
N LEU A 295 -16.99 6.79 -11.22
CA LEU A 295 -16.35 6.19 -10.05
C LEU A 295 -16.15 7.22 -8.93
N GLU A 296 -15.79 8.47 -9.26
CA GLU A 296 -15.63 9.58 -8.30
C GLU A 296 -16.97 10.12 -7.76
N SER A 297 -18.11 9.71 -8.28
CA SER A 297 -19.44 10.17 -7.82
C SER A 297 -19.85 9.58 -6.47
N ALA A 298 -19.17 8.54 -6.00
CA ALA A 298 -19.42 7.91 -4.72
C ALA A 298 -19.44 8.93 -3.57
N GLY A 299 -20.44 8.80 -2.69
CA GLY A 299 -20.57 9.71 -1.55
C GLY A 299 -20.95 11.13 -1.93
N ALA A 300 -21.65 11.33 -3.05
CA ALA A 300 -22.27 12.62 -3.38
C ALA A 300 -23.08 13.12 -2.18
N GLY A 301 -22.63 14.22 -1.54
CA GLY A 301 -23.17 14.73 -0.28
C GLY A 301 -22.04 15.09 0.69
N ALA A 302 -22.10 14.63 1.93
CA ALA A 302 -21.19 15.05 3.00
C ALA A 302 -20.03 14.08 3.29
N ALA A 303 -20.02 12.85 2.73
CA ALA A 303 -18.99 11.88 3.06
C ALA A 303 -17.70 12.11 2.27
N ALA A 304 -16.55 11.93 2.95
CA ALA A 304 -15.24 12.02 2.31
C ALA A 304 -15.11 11.00 1.16
N ARG A 305 -14.46 11.41 0.08
CA ARG A 305 -14.25 10.58 -1.12
C ARG A 305 -12.87 9.94 -1.19
N ALA A 306 -11.89 10.55 -0.53
CA ALA A 306 -10.53 10.04 -0.41
C ALA A 306 -9.86 10.63 0.84
N GLY A 307 -8.77 10.03 1.27
CA GLY A 307 -7.99 10.52 2.39
C GLY A 307 -6.77 9.64 2.67
N ALA A 308 -6.01 10.06 3.67
CA ALA A 308 -4.96 9.25 4.29
C ALA A 308 -5.24 9.16 5.80
N VAL A 309 -5.10 7.95 6.37
CA VAL A 309 -5.31 7.74 7.80
C VAL A 309 -4.06 8.14 8.57
N ASP A 310 -4.18 9.08 9.51
CA ASP A 310 -3.08 9.45 10.39
C ASP A 310 -2.89 8.41 11.50
N ILE A 311 -2.06 7.40 11.23
CA ILE A 311 -1.85 6.27 12.13
C ILE A 311 -1.25 6.65 13.50
N PHE A 312 -0.64 7.83 13.63
CA PHE A 312 -0.04 8.32 14.89
C PHE A 312 -0.86 9.42 15.58
N LYS A 313 -2.05 9.75 15.07
CA LYS A 313 -2.90 10.78 15.66
C LYS A 313 -3.34 10.46 17.09
N ARG A 314 -3.63 9.19 17.39
CA ARG A 314 -4.11 8.74 18.71
C ARG A 314 -3.35 7.53 19.26
N LEU A 315 -2.60 6.81 18.44
CA LEU A 315 -1.75 5.70 18.86
C LEU A 315 -0.28 6.08 18.79
N PHE A 316 0.52 5.53 19.67
CA PHE A 316 1.95 5.75 19.70
C PHE A 316 2.33 7.25 19.64
N THR A 317 1.50 8.13 20.23
CA THR A 317 1.79 9.57 20.27
C THR A 317 3.02 9.84 21.15
N ALA A 318 3.65 11.00 21.01
CA ALA A 318 4.84 11.34 21.81
C ALA A 318 4.59 11.22 23.33
N GLU A 319 3.40 11.62 23.77
CA GLU A 319 2.99 11.57 25.20
C GLU A 319 2.84 10.14 25.73
N LYS A 320 2.81 9.13 24.88
CA LYS A 320 2.72 7.71 25.27
C LYS A 320 4.08 7.02 25.39
N PHE A 321 5.18 7.73 25.34
CA PHE A 321 6.51 7.13 25.48
C PHE A 321 6.62 6.23 26.72
N GLU A 322 6.15 6.70 27.89
CA GLU A 322 6.21 5.91 29.15
C GLU A 322 5.45 4.58 29.07
N ASP A 323 4.36 4.50 28.30
CA ASP A 323 3.59 3.26 28.09
C ASP A 323 4.42 2.18 27.35
N TYR A 324 5.45 2.58 26.60
CA TYR A 324 6.25 1.71 25.73
C TYR A 324 7.74 1.69 26.09
N LYS A 325 8.16 2.47 27.09
CA LYS A 325 9.56 2.69 27.47
C LYS A 325 10.33 1.38 27.63
N ALA A 326 9.78 0.41 28.37
CA ALA A 326 10.44 -0.88 28.59
C ALA A 326 10.67 -1.65 27.27
N ALA A 327 9.73 -1.59 26.33
CA ALA A 327 9.86 -2.23 25.02
C ALA A 327 10.90 -1.51 24.13
N VAL A 328 10.94 -0.18 24.20
CA VAL A 328 11.92 0.66 23.50
C VAL A 328 13.32 0.40 24.01
N GLU A 329 13.53 0.43 25.32
CA GLU A 329 14.82 0.18 25.99
C GLU A 329 15.35 -1.24 25.77
N ALA A 330 14.47 -2.22 25.51
CA ALA A 330 14.86 -3.60 25.23
C ALA A 330 15.41 -3.82 23.82
N THR A 331 15.38 -2.84 22.93
CA THR A 331 15.88 -2.95 21.57
C THR A 331 17.41 -2.81 21.50
N SER A 332 18.03 -3.43 20.50
CA SER A 332 19.50 -3.36 20.35
C SER A 332 20.02 -1.95 20.03
N ASN A 333 19.19 -1.12 19.39
CA ASN A 333 19.57 0.27 19.05
C ASN A 333 19.46 1.21 20.25
N ALA A 334 18.68 0.88 21.29
CA ALA A 334 18.48 1.75 22.46
C ALA A 334 19.80 2.11 23.15
N ALA A 335 20.73 1.17 23.26
CA ALA A 335 22.03 1.39 23.89
C ALA A 335 22.92 2.46 23.19
N HIS A 336 22.56 2.85 21.97
CA HIS A 336 23.30 3.82 21.16
C HIS A 336 22.57 5.15 21.01
N ASN A 337 21.44 5.34 21.70
CA ASN A 337 20.62 6.55 21.63
C ASN A 337 20.63 7.29 22.98
N GLU A 338 21.03 8.54 22.99
CA GLU A 338 21.03 9.40 24.18
C GLU A 338 19.64 10.02 24.43
N ASP A 339 18.86 10.28 23.35
CA ASP A 339 17.51 10.82 23.41
C ASP A 339 16.49 9.70 23.15
N MET A 340 15.98 9.12 24.23
CA MET A 340 15.04 8.00 24.16
C MET A 340 13.65 8.41 23.68
N GLU A 341 13.23 9.66 23.84
CA GLU A 341 11.95 10.14 23.30
C GLU A 341 12.02 10.30 21.78
N ALA A 342 13.11 10.87 21.27
CA ALA A 342 13.34 10.92 19.83
C ALA A 342 13.46 9.51 19.23
N TYR A 343 14.20 8.62 19.90
CA TYR A 343 14.31 7.22 19.47
C TYR A 343 12.96 6.50 19.48
N TYR A 344 12.10 6.75 20.46
CA TYR A 344 10.72 6.20 20.48
C TYR A 344 9.91 6.63 19.24
N LEU A 345 10.04 7.88 18.79
CA LEU A 345 9.34 8.36 17.60
C LEU A 345 9.80 7.64 16.33
N ASP A 346 11.06 7.21 16.25
CA ASP A 346 11.54 6.37 15.17
C ASP A 346 11.11 4.91 15.38
N TRP A 347 11.25 4.34 16.58
CA TRP A 347 10.84 2.99 16.93
C TRP A 347 9.35 2.72 16.63
N ARG A 348 8.45 3.66 16.91
CA ARG A 348 7.01 3.49 16.66
C ARG A 348 6.69 3.26 15.19
N THR A 349 7.51 3.79 14.28
CA THR A 349 7.33 3.58 12.84
C THR A 349 7.62 2.14 12.43
N TYR A 350 8.50 1.45 13.14
CA TYR A 350 8.71 0.01 13.00
C TYR A 350 7.66 -0.84 13.73
N GLN A 351 6.94 -0.26 14.66
CA GLN A 351 5.77 -0.92 15.26
C GLN A 351 4.56 -0.84 14.33
N PHE A 352 4.27 0.31 13.76
CA PHE A 352 3.08 0.50 12.93
C PHE A 352 3.43 0.63 11.44
N SER A 353 3.83 1.78 10.99
CA SER A 353 4.43 2.06 9.67
C SER A 353 5.00 3.48 9.66
N ASP A 354 5.83 3.81 8.68
CA ASP A 354 6.22 5.18 8.31
C ASP A 354 5.37 5.75 7.16
N HIS A 355 4.40 4.97 6.69
CA HIS A 355 3.40 5.39 5.71
C HIS A 355 1.99 5.38 6.31
N SER A 356 1.18 6.33 5.90
CA SER A 356 -0.25 6.41 6.14
C SER A 356 -1.03 5.67 5.05
N PRO A 357 -2.03 4.83 5.39
CA PRO A 357 -2.91 4.23 4.39
C PRO A 357 -3.59 5.30 3.55
N LEU A 358 -3.38 5.29 2.23
CA LEU A 358 -4.06 6.14 1.27
C LEU A 358 -5.30 5.40 0.75
N TRP A 359 -6.46 6.06 0.72
CA TRP A 359 -7.71 5.42 0.31
C TRP A 359 -8.57 6.31 -0.57
N VAL A 360 -9.43 5.67 -1.36
CA VAL A 360 -10.45 6.30 -2.19
C VAL A 360 -11.76 5.51 -2.14
N ARG A 361 -12.88 6.21 -2.19
CA ARG A 361 -14.23 5.66 -2.27
C ARG A 361 -14.70 5.74 -3.71
N LEU A 362 -15.12 4.61 -4.28
CA LEU A 362 -15.50 4.47 -5.68
C LEU A 362 -16.96 4.01 -5.79
N GLN A 363 -17.74 4.64 -6.67
CA GLN A 363 -19.07 4.16 -7.04
C GLN A 363 -18.90 2.89 -7.91
N VAL A 364 -19.52 1.78 -7.51
CA VAL A 364 -19.33 0.49 -8.19
C VAL A 364 -20.64 -0.21 -8.58
N ASN A 365 -21.78 0.33 -8.17
CA ASN A 365 -23.09 -0.19 -8.53
C ASN A 365 -23.80 0.73 -9.51
N ASP A 366 -23.90 0.29 -10.76
CA ASP A 366 -24.48 1.02 -11.88
C ASP A 366 -25.91 0.55 -12.23
N SER A 367 -26.51 -0.29 -11.40
CA SER A 367 -27.78 -0.94 -11.72
C SER A 367 -28.93 0.05 -11.95
N GLU A 368 -29.00 1.11 -11.15
CA GLU A 368 -30.08 2.10 -11.27
C GLU A 368 -29.92 2.95 -12.53
N SER A 369 -28.70 3.47 -12.81
CA SER A 369 -28.38 4.20 -14.03
C SER A 369 -28.67 3.36 -15.26
N TYR A 370 -28.22 2.12 -15.27
CA TYR A 370 -28.46 1.19 -16.36
C TYR A 370 -29.96 0.96 -16.64
N LEU A 371 -30.76 0.78 -15.58
CA LEU A 371 -32.21 0.61 -15.71
C LEU A 371 -32.92 1.88 -16.21
N GLN A 372 -32.46 3.05 -15.76
CA GLN A 372 -33.00 4.35 -16.23
C GLN A 372 -32.68 4.56 -17.72
N ASP A 373 -31.47 4.25 -18.16
CA ASP A 373 -31.07 4.36 -19.56
C ASP A 373 -31.87 3.43 -20.45
N LEU A 374 -32.12 2.18 -20.02
CA LEU A 374 -33.00 1.25 -20.71
C LEU A 374 -34.45 1.70 -20.79
N ALA A 375 -34.93 2.41 -19.80
CA ALA A 375 -36.31 2.92 -19.80
C ALA A 375 -36.47 4.17 -20.66
N ALA A 376 -35.39 4.90 -20.93
CA ALA A 376 -35.40 6.12 -21.72
C ALA A 376 -35.18 5.88 -23.24
N GLY A 377 -34.65 4.73 -23.62
CA GLY A 377 -34.28 4.45 -25.02
C GLY A 377 -34.98 3.39 -25.72
#